data_c8e833609cc764b4063e00e990b45d4c
#
_entry.id   c8e833609cc764b4063e00e990b45d4c
#
_cell.length_a   1.000
_cell.length_b   1.000
_cell.length_c   1.000
_cell.angle_alpha   90.00
_cell.angle_beta   90.00
_cell.angle_gamma   90.00
#
_symmetry.space_group_name_H-M   'P 1'
#
loop_
_entity.id
_entity.type
_entity.pdbx_description
1 polymer ?
#
loop_
_entity_poly.entity_id
_entity_poly.type
_entity_poly.pdbx_seq_one_letter_code
_entity_poly.pdbx_strand_id
1 'polypeptide(L)'
;SVNNATLNRFFALHFLLPFVLAALALMHLIALHDSAGSGNPLGVSGNYDRLPFAPYFIFKDLITIFLFIVVLSVFVFFMPNVLGDSENYVMANPMQTPPAIVPEWYLLPFYAILRSIPNKLLGVIAMFSSILILLTLPFTDLGQTKGLQFRPLSKIVFYIFVANFLVLMQIGQKHVETPFIELGQISTVLYFAHFTIIVPVVSIIENTLVN
;
A
#
# COMPACT_ATOMS: atom_id res chain seq x y z
N SER A 1 1.64 -14.68 -25.75
CA SER A 1 0.44 -15.40 -25.33
C SER A 1 0.67 -16.06 -23.96
N VAL A 2 -0.35 -16.09 -23.13
CA VAL A 2 -0.31 -16.78 -21.85
C VAL A 2 -0.55 -18.25 -22.09
N ASN A 3 0.43 -19.08 -21.76
CA ASN A 3 0.38 -20.53 -21.90
C ASN A 3 0.96 -21.22 -20.67
N ASN A 4 1.06 -22.54 -20.69
CA ASN A 4 1.61 -23.32 -19.58
C ASN A 4 3.05 -22.90 -19.20
N ALA A 5 3.88 -22.56 -20.16
CA ALA A 5 5.25 -22.08 -19.90
C ALA A 5 5.27 -20.74 -19.13
N THR A 6 4.38 -19.82 -19.47
CA THR A 6 4.23 -18.53 -18.76
C THR A 6 3.72 -18.75 -17.34
N LEU A 7 2.74 -19.63 -17.16
CA LEU A 7 2.21 -19.97 -15.83
C LEU A 7 3.29 -20.58 -14.92
N ASN A 8 4.11 -21.47 -15.44
CA ASN A 8 5.21 -22.08 -14.68
C ASN A 8 6.29 -21.06 -14.27
N ARG A 9 6.60 -20.08 -15.12
CA ARG A 9 7.54 -19.00 -14.79
C ARG A 9 7.00 -18.14 -13.65
N PHE A 10 5.72 -17.79 -13.69
CA PHE A 10 5.08 -17.03 -12.62
C PHE A 10 4.98 -17.82 -11.32
N PHE A 11 4.72 -19.11 -11.39
CA PHE A 11 4.78 -19.98 -10.21
C PHE A 11 6.18 -19.98 -9.57
N ALA A 12 7.23 -20.11 -10.37
CA ALA A 12 8.60 -20.07 -9.88
C ALA A 12 8.94 -18.74 -9.21
N LEU A 13 8.52 -17.62 -9.79
CA LEU A 13 8.70 -16.29 -9.20
C LEU A 13 7.89 -16.14 -7.91
N HIS A 14 6.64 -16.60 -7.88
CA HIS A 14 5.80 -16.53 -6.68
C HIS A 14 6.33 -17.41 -5.54
N PHE A 15 7.09 -18.44 -5.84
CA PHE A 15 7.81 -19.23 -4.84
C PHE A 15 9.05 -18.49 -4.30
N LEU A 16 9.84 -17.88 -5.17
CA LEU A 16 11.11 -17.24 -4.82
C LEU A 16 10.93 -15.87 -4.15
N LEU A 17 10.05 -15.01 -4.70
CA LEU A 17 9.94 -13.61 -4.28
C LEU A 17 9.55 -13.41 -2.80
N PRO A 18 8.71 -14.23 -2.16
CA PRO A 18 8.43 -14.10 -0.72
C PRO A 18 9.68 -14.19 0.16
N PHE A 19 10.66 -15.02 -0.19
CA PHE A 19 11.92 -15.10 0.54
C PHE A 19 12.78 -13.85 0.34
N VAL A 20 12.77 -13.28 -0.87
CA VAL A 20 13.41 -11.99 -1.15
C VAL A 20 12.76 -10.88 -0.33
N LEU A 21 11.43 -10.85 -0.24
CA LEU A 21 10.68 -9.89 0.59
C LEU A 21 11.03 -10.03 2.07
N ALA A 22 11.17 -11.26 2.58
CA ALA A 22 11.58 -11.49 3.97
C ALA A 22 12.96 -10.90 4.26
N ALA A 23 13.92 -11.08 3.35
CA ALA A 23 15.25 -10.48 3.47
C ALA A 23 15.18 -8.93 3.42
N LEU A 24 14.41 -8.36 2.52
CA LEU A 24 14.22 -6.91 2.42
C LEU A 24 13.53 -6.32 3.65
N ALA A 25 12.53 -7.00 4.20
CA ALA A 25 11.86 -6.59 5.43
C ALA A 25 12.84 -6.59 6.63
N LEU A 26 13.71 -7.59 6.72
CA LEU A 26 14.75 -7.63 7.74
C LEU A 26 15.72 -6.44 7.59
N MET A 27 16.17 -6.14 6.38
CA MET A 27 17.03 -4.98 6.10
C MET A 27 16.36 -3.67 6.49
N HIS A 28 15.05 -3.54 6.20
CA HIS A 28 14.24 -2.37 6.57
C HIS A 28 14.18 -2.17 8.09
N LEU A 29 14.00 -3.23 8.85
CA LEU A 29 14.03 -3.20 10.33
C LEU A 29 15.41 -2.89 10.89
N ILE A 30 16.48 -3.40 10.27
CA ILE A 30 17.86 -3.08 10.66
C ILE A 30 18.13 -1.58 10.47
N ALA A 31 17.73 -1.00 9.34
CA ALA A 31 17.87 0.42 9.07
C ALA A 31 17.06 1.29 10.05
N LEU A 32 15.85 0.87 10.42
CA LEU A 32 15.04 1.53 11.45
C LEU A 32 15.75 1.52 12.80
N HIS A 33 16.27 0.37 13.21
CA HIS A 33 16.93 0.20 14.52
C HIS A 33 18.19 1.04 14.64
N ASP A 34 18.94 1.22 13.56
CA ASP A 34 20.17 2.02 13.54
C ASP A 34 19.91 3.51 13.86
N SER A 35 18.84 4.09 13.34
CA SER A 35 18.56 5.52 13.46
C SER A 35 17.51 5.88 14.51
N ALA A 36 16.35 5.21 14.50
CA ALA A 36 15.17 5.58 15.29
C ALA A 36 14.81 4.59 16.41
N GLY A 37 15.58 3.51 16.58
CA GLY A 37 15.25 2.44 17.52
C GLY A 37 14.04 1.65 17.02
N SER A 38 12.90 1.71 17.70
CA SER A 38 11.64 1.12 17.27
C SER A 38 10.67 2.14 16.64
N GLY A 39 11.10 3.40 16.51
CA GLY A 39 10.25 4.52 16.20
C GLY A 39 9.40 4.99 17.39
N ASN A 40 8.97 6.25 17.35
CA ASN A 40 8.09 6.81 18.38
C ASN A 40 7.24 7.95 17.80
N PRO A 41 6.12 8.32 18.47
CA PRO A 41 5.25 9.38 18.00
C PRO A 41 5.90 10.77 17.90
N LEU A 42 6.97 11.02 18.66
CA LEU A 42 7.69 12.29 18.66
C LEU A 42 8.69 12.41 17.51
N GLY A 43 9.03 11.31 16.83
CA GLY A 43 10.00 11.29 15.74
C GLY A 43 11.46 11.53 16.20
N VAL A 44 11.75 11.40 17.49
CA VAL A 44 13.10 11.55 18.04
C VAL A 44 13.89 10.23 17.92
N SER A 45 15.22 10.35 17.90
CA SER A 45 16.09 9.18 17.87
C SER A 45 15.94 8.33 19.14
N GLY A 46 15.90 7.00 18.98
CA GLY A 46 15.92 6.05 20.10
C GLY A 46 17.22 6.07 20.91
N ASN A 47 18.24 6.82 20.48
CA ASN A 47 19.52 6.95 21.19
C ASN A 47 19.48 7.98 22.32
N TYR A 48 18.44 8.79 22.43
CA TYR A 48 18.31 9.78 23.52
C TYR A 48 17.92 9.16 24.86
N ASP A 49 17.06 8.14 24.82
CA ASP A 49 16.63 7.42 26.01
C ASP A 49 16.27 5.98 25.64
N ARG A 50 16.63 5.03 26.50
CA ARG A 50 16.46 3.61 26.25
C ARG A 50 15.91 2.90 27.49
N LEU A 51 15.05 1.92 27.23
CA LEU A 51 14.59 0.94 28.19
C LEU A 51 15.18 -0.44 27.85
N PRO A 52 15.33 -1.34 28.83
CA PRO A 52 15.67 -2.73 28.55
C PRO A 52 14.64 -3.37 27.60
N PHE A 53 15.12 -4.16 26.65
CA PHE A 53 14.23 -4.86 25.73
C PHE A 53 13.31 -5.82 26.47
N ALA A 54 13.84 -6.60 27.38
CA ALA A 54 13.07 -7.44 28.29
C ALA A 54 12.92 -6.74 29.66
N PRO A 55 11.71 -6.68 30.25
CA PRO A 55 10.44 -7.21 29.73
C PRO A 55 9.60 -6.21 28.89
N TYR A 56 10.01 -4.95 28.79
CA TYR A 56 9.17 -3.85 28.32
C TYR A 56 8.73 -4.01 26.87
N PHE A 57 9.66 -4.16 25.96
CA PHE A 57 9.33 -4.25 24.52
C PHE A 57 8.85 -5.64 24.11
N ILE A 58 9.27 -6.69 24.82
CA ILE A 58 8.74 -8.04 24.60
C ILE A 58 7.21 -8.06 24.85
N PHE A 59 6.75 -7.56 25.99
CA PHE A 59 5.32 -7.54 26.31
C PHE A 59 4.55 -6.55 25.43
N LYS A 60 5.16 -5.42 25.04
CA LYS A 60 4.54 -4.46 24.13
C LYS A 60 4.32 -5.09 22.75
N ASP A 61 5.28 -5.82 22.23
CA ASP A 61 5.17 -6.52 20.96
C ASP A 61 4.14 -7.66 21.00
N LEU A 62 4.06 -8.37 22.15
CA LEU A 62 3.06 -9.43 22.32
C LEU A 62 1.63 -8.92 22.20
N ILE A 63 1.32 -7.70 22.63
CA ILE A 63 -0.01 -7.11 22.49
C ILE A 63 -0.41 -7.04 21.01
N THR A 64 0.47 -6.52 20.17
CA THR A 64 0.21 -6.39 18.72
C THR A 64 0.21 -7.74 18.00
N ILE A 65 1.06 -8.67 18.40
CA ILE A 65 1.08 -10.05 17.89
C ILE A 65 -0.27 -10.75 18.16
N PHE A 66 -0.76 -10.69 19.40
CA PHE A 66 -2.04 -11.29 19.73
C PHE A 66 -3.21 -10.60 19.05
N LEU A 67 -3.17 -9.27 18.89
CA LEU A 67 -4.18 -8.54 18.14
C LEU A 67 -4.22 -9.01 16.67
N PHE A 68 -3.06 -9.16 16.05
CA PHE A 68 -2.96 -9.70 14.69
C PHE A 68 -3.55 -11.12 14.61
N ILE A 69 -3.21 -12.00 15.53
CA ILE A 69 -3.72 -13.38 15.58
C ILE A 69 -5.24 -13.38 15.76
N VAL A 70 -5.80 -12.52 16.60
CA VAL A 70 -7.25 -12.41 16.79
C VAL A 70 -7.95 -12.02 15.48
N VAL A 71 -7.47 -10.96 14.81
CA VAL A 71 -8.05 -10.51 13.53
C VAL A 71 -7.94 -11.60 12.48
N LEU A 72 -6.77 -12.23 12.34
CA LEU A 72 -6.57 -13.34 11.41
C LEU A 72 -7.53 -14.52 11.71
N SER A 73 -7.68 -14.87 13.00
CA SER A 73 -8.54 -15.97 13.42
C SER A 73 -10.02 -15.73 13.09
N VAL A 74 -10.48 -14.48 13.17
CA VAL A 74 -11.85 -14.11 12.78
C VAL A 74 -12.09 -14.47 11.31
N PHE A 75 -11.18 -14.11 10.42
CA PHE A 75 -11.33 -14.45 9.00
C PHE A 75 -11.17 -15.94 8.75
N VAL A 76 -10.18 -16.60 9.36
CA VAL A 76 -9.92 -18.02 9.13
C VAL A 76 -11.05 -18.91 9.62
N PHE A 77 -11.59 -18.65 10.82
CA PHE A 77 -12.56 -19.55 11.46
C PHE A 77 -14.02 -19.17 11.22
N PHE A 78 -14.32 -17.88 11.11
CA PHE A 78 -15.71 -17.41 11.06
C PHE A 78 -16.10 -16.83 9.70
N MET A 79 -15.15 -16.30 8.94
CA MET A 79 -15.42 -15.56 7.70
C MET A 79 -14.43 -15.94 6.56
N PRO A 80 -14.20 -17.23 6.26
CA PRO A 80 -13.12 -17.64 5.36
C PRO A 80 -13.32 -17.19 3.90
N ASN A 81 -14.57 -16.95 3.49
CA ASN A 81 -14.91 -16.64 2.10
C ASN A 81 -15.23 -15.17 1.85
N VAL A 82 -15.22 -14.31 2.88
CA VAL A 82 -15.66 -12.90 2.74
C VAL A 82 -14.71 -12.08 1.87
N LEU A 83 -13.41 -12.37 1.91
CA LEU A 83 -12.40 -11.67 1.13
C LEU A 83 -12.04 -12.37 -0.18
N GLY A 84 -12.64 -13.53 -0.45
CA GLY A 84 -12.42 -14.30 -1.67
C GLY A 84 -13.38 -13.93 -2.80
N ASP A 85 -13.11 -14.48 -3.98
CA ASP A 85 -13.97 -14.39 -5.14
C ASP A 85 -14.60 -15.77 -5.43
N SER A 86 -15.91 -15.79 -5.68
CA SER A 86 -16.67 -17.01 -5.98
C SER A 86 -16.21 -17.70 -7.27
N GLU A 87 -15.62 -16.96 -8.21
CA GLU A 87 -15.07 -17.51 -9.44
C GLU A 87 -13.96 -18.54 -9.21
N ASN A 88 -13.22 -18.43 -8.10
CA ASN A 88 -12.17 -19.36 -7.73
C ASN A 88 -12.68 -20.79 -7.42
N TYR A 89 -13.98 -20.97 -7.21
CA TYR A 89 -14.61 -22.30 -7.04
C TYR A 89 -15.04 -22.95 -8.37
N VAL A 90 -15.00 -22.18 -9.45
CA VAL A 90 -15.37 -22.67 -10.79
C VAL A 90 -14.14 -23.26 -11.48
N MET A 91 -14.29 -24.48 -12.02
CA MET A 91 -13.20 -25.14 -12.75
C MET A 91 -12.81 -24.30 -13.97
N ALA A 92 -11.50 -24.09 -14.17
CA ALA A 92 -10.98 -23.31 -15.29
C ALA A 92 -11.35 -23.94 -16.64
N ASN A 93 -11.90 -23.13 -17.55
CA ASN A 93 -12.19 -23.53 -18.92
C ASN A 93 -11.25 -22.74 -19.87
N PRO A 94 -10.33 -23.41 -20.59
CA PRO A 94 -9.40 -22.72 -21.48
C PRO A 94 -10.07 -22.03 -22.69
N MET A 95 -11.33 -22.38 -22.97
CA MET A 95 -12.09 -21.82 -24.10
C MET A 95 -13.00 -20.65 -23.70
N GLN A 96 -13.12 -20.36 -22.41
CA GLN A 96 -14.04 -19.33 -21.93
C GLN A 96 -13.37 -18.48 -20.83
N THR A 97 -13.30 -17.18 -21.04
CA THR A 97 -12.84 -16.24 -20.01
C THR A 97 -14.04 -15.80 -19.16
N PRO A 98 -13.91 -15.74 -17.83
CA PRO A 98 -14.94 -15.20 -16.96
C PRO A 98 -15.34 -13.76 -17.35
N PRO A 99 -16.63 -13.38 -17.20
CA PRO A 99 -17.11 -12.08 -17.64
C PRO A 99 -16.55 -10.90 -16.83
N ALA A 100 -16.21 -11.14 -15.56
CA ALA A 100 -15.65 -10.13 -14.67
C ALA A 100 -14.42 -10.70 -13.97
N ILE A 101 -13.23 -10.29 -14.40
CA ILE A 101 -11.97 -10.66 -13.76
C ILE A 101 -11.50 -9.49 -12.92
N VAL A 102 -11.40 -9.70 -11.61
CA VAL A 102 -10.85 -8.73 -10.67
C VAL A 102 -9.74 -9.38 -9.85
N PRO A 103 -8.68 -8.65 -9.52
CA PRO A 103 -7.64 -9.14 -8.63
C PRO A 103 -8.14 -9.21 -7.18
N GLU A 104 -7.34 -9.78 -6.29
CA GLU A 104 -7.57 -9.76 -4.86
C GLU A 104 -7.74 -8.31 -4.35
N TRP A 105 -8.49 -8.13 -3.25
CA TRP A 105 -8.91 -6.82 -2.74
C TRP A 105 -7.75 -5.83 -2.53
N TYR A 106 -6.59 -6.30 -2.09
CA TYR A 106 -5.42 -5.45 -1.82
C TYR A 106 -4.72 -4.96 -3.11
N LEU A 107 -5.02 -5.53 -4.26
CA LEU A 107 -4.51 -5.09 -5.57
C LEU A 107 -5.49 -4.21 -6.34
N LEU A 108 -6.73 -4.07 -5.87
CA LEU A 108 -7.78 -3.32 -6.54
C LEU A 108 -7.45 -1.84 -6.83
N PRO A 109 -6.80 -1.08 -5.92
CA PRO A 109 -6.42 0.30 -6.20
C PRO A 109 -5.49 0.42 -7.40
N PHE A 110 -4.51 -0.46 -7.51
CA PHE A 110 -3.56 -0.49 -8.62
C PHE A 110 -4.22 -0.94 -9.92
N TYR A 111 -5.17 -1.85 -9.84
CA TYR A 111 -6.00 -2.26 -10.96
C TYR A 111 -6.91 -1.14 -11.45
N ALA A 112 -7.46 -0.32 -10.55
CA ALA A 112 -8.21 0.87 -10.91
C ALA A 112 -7.35 1.87 -11.69
N ILE A 113 -6.11 2.12 -11.23
CA ILE A 113 -5.14 2.98 -11.94
C ILE A 113 -4.84 2.44 -13.33
N LEU A 114 -4.59 1.13 -13.47
CA LEU A 114 -4.36 0.49 -14.76
C LEU A 114 -5.52 0.73 -15.73
N ARG A 115 -6.76 0.57 -15.25
CA ARG A 115 -7.97 0.70 -16.09
C ARG A 115 -8.37 2.15 -16.38
N SER A 116 -7.90 3.11 -15.59
CA SER A 116 -8.22 4.53 -15.77
C SER A 116 -7.62 5.12 -17.06
N ILE A 117 -6.59 4.49 -17.61
CA ILE A 117 -5.88 4.92 -18.80
C ILE A 117 -6.35 4.10 -20.01
N PRO A 118 -6.87 4.73 -21.06
CA PRO A 118 -7.41 4.00 -22.22
C PRO A 118 -6.35 3.17 -23.00
N ASN A 119 -5.08 3.56 -22.91
CA ASN A 119 -3.99 2.86 -23.58
C ASN A 119 -3.45 1.75 -22.68
N LYS A 120 -3.46 0.49 -23.17
CA LYS A 120 -3.02 -0.69 -22.41
C LYS A 120 -1.58 -0.60 -21.91
N LEU A 121 -0.65 -0.14 -22.75
CA LEU A 121 0.75 -0.01 -22.38
C LEU A 121 0.95 1.08 -21.31
N LEU A 122 0.35 2.24 -21.52
CA LEU A 122 0.41 3.35 -20.55
C LEU A 122 -0.27 2.98 -19.22
N GLY A 123 -1.36 2.22 -19.26
CA GLY A 123 -2.02 1.70 -18.05
C GLY A 123 -1.08 0.80 -17.22
N VAL A 124 -0.38 -0.10 -17.87
CA VAL A 124 0.63 -0.97 -17.20
C VAL A 124 1.78 -0.14 -16.62
N ILE A 125 2.28 0.83 -17.37
CA ILE A 125 3.33 1.75 -16.90
C ILE A 125 2.83 2.52 -15.67
N ALA A 126 1.61 3.05 -15.71
CA ALA A 126 1.03 3.78 -14.58
C ALA A 126 0.85 2.89 -13.34
N MET A 127 0.42 1.65 -13.51
CA MET A 127 0.29 0.69 -12.41
C MET A 127 1.64 0.45 -11.73
N PHE A 128 2.70 0.17 -12.47
CA PHE A 128 4.04 0.01 -11.88
C PHE A 128 4.57 1.33 -11.30
N SER A 129 4.33 2.46 -11.97
CA SER A 129 4.72 3.78 -11.49
C SER A 129 4.04 4.13 -10.16
N SER A 130 2.81 3.66 -9.92
CA SER A 130 2.11 3.90 -8.66
C SER A 130 2.77 3.23 -7.45
N ILE A 131 3.49 2.14 -7.67
CA ILE A 131 4.32 1.50 -6.64
C ILE A 131 5.68 2.20 -6.54
N LEU A 132 6.32 2.45 -7.67
CA LEU A 132 7.66 3.04 -7.71
C LEU A 132 7.69 4.50 -7.22
N ILE A 133 6.58 5.23 -7.31
CA ILE A 133 6.50 6.62 -6.84
C ILE A 133 6.77 6.76 -5.34
N LEU A 134 6.54 5.70 -4.55
CA LEU A 134 6.87 5.69 -3.12
C LEU A 134 8.36 5.94 -2.85
N LEU A 135 9.23 5.57 -3.79
CA LEU A 135 10.66 5.83 -3.71
C LEU A 135 11.03 7.31 -3.84
N THR A 136 10.10 8.15 -4.26
CA THR A 136 10.30 9.61 -4.34
C THR A 136 10.13 10.32 -2.99
N LEU A 137 9.46 9.70 -2.01
CA LEU A 137 9.16 10.33 -0.72
C LEU A 137 10.39 10.87 0.03
N PRO A 138 11.55 10.22 0.06
CA PRO A 138 12.74 10.79 0.68
C PRO A 138 13.17 12.14 0.09
N PHE A 139 12.77 12.42 -1.15
CA PHE A 139 13.11 13.65 -1.88
C PHE A 139 11.96 14.65 -1.92
N THR A 140 10.73 14.20 -1.82
CA THR A 140 9.52 15.03 -1.93
C THR A 140 8.96 15.44 -0.57
N ASP A 141 9.16 14.66 0.49
CA ASP A 141 8.80 15.09 1.85
C ASP A 141 9.91 16.00 2.42
N LEU A 142 9.72 17.29 2.22
CA LEU A 142 10.65 18.34 2.62
C LEU A 142 10.40 18.83 4.04
N GLY A 143 9.53 18.19 4.81
CA GLY A 143 9.17 18.59 6.18
C GLY A 143 10.34 18.52 7.13
N GLN A 144 10.58 19.60 7.88
CA GLN A 144 11.64 19.68 8.89
C GLN A 144 11.25 18.99 10.19
N THR A 145 9.95 18.95 10.49
CA THR A 145 9.41 18.34 11.71
C THR A 145 8.94 16.93 11.43
N LYS A 146 9.35 15.97 12.24
CA LYS A 146 8.89 14.59 12.14
C LYS A 146 7.57 14.39 12.89
N GLY A 147 6.71 13.50 12.34
CA GLY A 147 5.43 13.14 12.93
C GLY A 147 4.30 14.07 12.54
N LEU A 148 3.14 13.48 12.21
CA LEU A 148 1.95 14.21 11.77
C LEU A 148 1.28 15.03 12.87
N GLN A 149 1.54 14.74 14.13
CA GLN A 149 1.00 15.51 15.25
C GLN A 149 1.49 16.97 15.29
N PHE A 150 2.66 17.25 14.71
CA PHE A 150 3.22 18.60 14.59
C PHE A 150 3.03 19.21 13.20
N ARG A 151 2.36 18.49 12.30
CA ARG A 151 2.16 18.85 10.90
C ARG A 151 0.67 18.75 10.55
N PRO A 152 -0.18 19.71 10.94
CA PRO A 152 -1.63 19.60 10.80
C PRO A 152 -2.10 19.56 9.35
N LEU A 153 -1.48 20.30 8.44
CA LEU A 153 -1.83 20.28 7.02
C LEU A 153 -1.46 18.93 6.37
N SER A 154 -0.26 18.43 6.65
CA SER A 154 0.18 17.10 6.20
C SER A 154 -0.74 16.02 6.74
N LYS A 155 -1.26 16.15 7.96
CA LYS A 155 -2.23 15.20 8.54
C LYS A 155 -3.54 15.19 7.75
N ILE A 156 -4.08 16.36 7.43
CA ILE A 156 -5.31 16.46 6.62
C ILE A 156 -5.10 15.84 5.25
N VAL A 157 -4.03 16.20 4.58
CA VAL A 157 -3.66 15.67 3.25
C VAL A 157 -3.47 14.15 3.26
N PHE A 158 -2.87 13.62 4.32
CA PHE A 158 -2.72 12.17 4.50
C PHE A 158 -4.08 11.46 4.53
N TYR A 159 -5.05 11.97 5.30
CA TYR A 159 -6.38 11.37 5.35
C TYR A 159 -7.16 11.53 4.04
N ILE A 160 -6.97 12.62 3.31
CA ILE A 160 -7.51 12.77 1.94
C ILE A 160 -6.92 11.70 1.02
N PHE A 161 -5.61 11.44 1.13
CA PHE A 161 -4.96 10.37 0.36
C PHE A 161 -5.52 8.99 0.72
N VAL A 162 -5.71 8.70 2.00
CA VAL A 162 -6.32 7.43 2.45
C VAL A 162 -7.73 7.29 1.88
N ALA A 163 -8.55 8.33 1.95
CA ALA A 163 -9.89 8.32 1.37
C ALA A 163 -9.86 8.07 -0.15
N ASN A 164 -8.97 8.73 -0.87
CA ASN A 164 -8.79 8.51 -2.31
C ASN A 164 -8.34 7.08 -2.65
N PHE A 165 -7.46 6.51 -1.83
CA PHE A 165 -7.02 5.12 -1.99
C PHE A 165 -8.16 4.12 -1.80
N LEU A 166 -9.04 4.36 -0.82
CA LEU A 166 -10.25 3.56 -0.62
C LEU A 166 -11.25 3.72 -1.78
N VAL A 167 -11.38 4.91 -2.33
CA VAL A 167 -12.19 5.15 -3.54
C VAL A 167 -11.64 4.36 -4.72
N LEU A 168 -10.31 4.39 -4.95
CA LEU A 168 -9.68 3.56 -5.99
C LEU A 168 -9.93 2.06 -5.77
N MET A 169 -9.88 1.58 -4.53
CA MET A 169 -10.19 0.19 -4.20
C MET A 169 -11.62 -0.17 -4.59
N GLN A 170 -12.60 0.69 -4.30
CA GLN A 170 -14.00 0.47 -4.69
C GLN A 170 -14.19 0.51 -6.20
N ILE A 171 -13.56 1.45 -6.89
CA ILE A 171 -13.61 1.55 -8.35
C ILE A 171 -13.00 0.31 -9.00
N GLY A 172 -11.93 -0.25 -8.44
CA GLY A 172 -11.29 -1.47 -8.94
C GLY A 172 -12.23 -2.68 -9.08
N GLN A 173 -13.28 -2.75 -8.24
CA GLN A 173 -14.29 -3.81 -8.30
C GLN A 173 -15.44 -3.52 -9.29
N LYS A 174 -15.64 -2.25 -9.67
CA LYS A 174 -16.76 -1.85 -10.51
C LYS A 174 -16.51 -2.12 -12.00
N HIS A 175 -17.58 -2.26 -12.76
CA HIS A 175 -17.51 -2.33 -14.22
C HIS A 175 -16.95 -1.02 -14.80
N VAL A 176 -16.38 -1.12 -16.01
CA VAL A 176 -15.81 0.04 -16.72
C VAL A 176 -16.93 0.81 -17.41
N GLU A 177 -17.69 1.55 -16.63
CA GLU A 177 -18.90 2.31 -17.04
C GLU A 177 -18.88 3.68 -16.38
N THR A 178 -19.57 4.65 -16.99
CA THR A 178 -19.86 5.94 -16.37
C THR A 178 -20.74 5.74 -15.12
N PRO A 179 -20.43 6.34 -13.96
CA PRO A 179 -19.43 7.38 -13.70
C PRO A 179 -18.06 6.83 -13.21
N PHE A 180 -17.85 5.51 -13.19
CA PHE A 180 -16.65 4.90 -12.58
C PHE A 180 -15.37 5.15 -13.38
N ILE A 181 -15.47 5.36 -14.69
CA ILE A 181 -14.32 5.69 -15.55
C ILE A 181 -13.76 7.06 -15.12
N GLU A 182 -14.61 8.06 -15.08
CA GLU A 182 -14.24 9.45 -14.77
C GLU A 182 -13.72 9.55 -13.33
N LEU A 183 -14.38 8.91 -12.38
CA LEU A 183 -13.93 8.84 -10.99
C LEU A 183 -12.57 8.16 -10.87
N GLY A 184 -12.35 7.10 -11.64
CA GLY A 184 -11.06 6.41 -11.68
C GLY A 184 -9.93 7.30 -12.21
N GLN A 185 -10.21 8.09 -13.24
CA GLN A 185 -9.25 9.04 -13.81
C GLN A 185 -8.90 10.16 -12.82
N ILE A 186 -9.92 10.78 -12.20
CA ILE A 186 -9.71 11.83 -11.19
C ILE A 186 -8.91 11.28 -10.00
N SER A 187 -9.31 10.13 -9.48
CA SER A 187 -8.64 9.48 -8.34
C SER A 187 -7.20 9.08 -8.66
N THR A 188 -6.93 8.67 -9.91
CA THR A 188 -5.57 8.36 -10.36
C THR A 188 -4.71 9.62 -10.44
N VAL A 189 -5.23 10.72 -10.97
CA VAL A 189 -4.52 12.02 -10.97
C VAL A 189 -4.22 12.46 -9.54
N LEU A 190 -5.19 12.38 -8.63
CA LEU A 190 -5.00 12.72 -7.22
C LEU A 190 -3.97 11.82 -6.54
N TYR A 191 -3.94 10.54 -6.87
CA TYR A 191 -2.95 9.61 -6.35
C TYR A 191 -1.52 10.05 -6.68
N PHE A 192 -1.22 10.32 -7.94
CA PHE A 192 0.11 10.78 -8.37
C PHE A 192 0.42 12.20 -7.89
N ALA A 193 -0.57 13.11 -7.91
CA ALA A 193 -0.41 14.46 -7.43
C ALA A 193 -0.05 14.52 -5.94
N HIS A 194 -0.55 13.59 -5.14
CA HIS A 194 -0.19 13.50 -3.73
C HIS A 194 1.33 13.45 -3.52
N PHE A 195 2.01 12.54 -4.20
CA PHE A 195 3.46 12.35 -4.03
C PHE A 195 4.30 13.42 -4.72
N THR A 196 3.87 13.91 -5.89
CA THR A 196 4.68 14.80 -6.74
C THR A 196 4.46 16.28 -6.46
N ILE A 197 3.27 16.67 -6.03
CA ILE A 197 2.87 18.07 -5.85
C ILE A 197 2.45 18.37 -4.42
N ILE A 198 1.48 17.61 -3.89
CA ILE A 198 0.82 17.96 -2.63
C ILE A 198 1.79 17.83 -1.46
N VAL A 199 2.49 16.70 -1.34
CA VAL A 199 3.45 16.47 -0.24
C VAL A 199 4.55 17.53 -0.22
N PRO A 200 5.29 17.82 -1.31
CA PRO A 200 6.33 18.84 -1.26
C PRO A 200 5.78 20.25 -1.00
N VAL A 201 4.66 20.63 -1.62
CA VAL A 201 4.07 21.97 -1.42
C VAL A 201 3.63 22.16 0.02
N VAL A 202 2.89 21.20 0.58
CA VAL A 202 2.41 21.27 1.97
C VAL A 202 3.59 21.28 2.95
N SER A 203 4.62 20.49 2.69
CA SER A 203 5.84 20.48 3.51
C SER A 203 6.53 21.85 3.56
N ILE A 204 6.63 22.54 2.40
CA ILE A 204 7.21 23.89 2.33
C ILE A 204 6.34 24.88 3.10
N ILE A 205 5.02 24.83 2.93
CA ILE A 205 4.09 25.72 3.65
C ILE A 205 4.24 25.53 5.17
N GLU A 206 4.24 24.30 5.65
CA GLU A 206 4.38 24.02 7.08
C GLU A 206 5.74 24.46 7.63
N ASN A 207 6.82 24.31 6.87
CA ASN A 207 8.13 24.82 7.27
C ASN A 207 8.14 26.33 7.42
N THR A 208 7.45 27.08 6.55
CA THR A 208 7.36 28.55 6.66
C THR A 208 6.50 29.03 7.82
N LEU A 209 5.59 28.20 8.32
CA LEU A 209 4.76 28.51 9.48
C LEU A 209 5.48 28.25 10.82
N VAL A 210 6.51 27.42 10.81
CA VAL A 210 7.30 27.08 12.01
C VAL A 210 8.49 28.01 12.20
N ASN A 211 8.99 28.62 11.14
CA ASN A 211 10.07 29.60 11.15
C ASN A 211 9.49 31.03 11.37
#